data_91680d1f76a72fffb6513259cb9d8b95
#
_entry.id   91680d1f76a72fffb6513259cb9d8b95
#
_cell.length_a   1.000
_cell.length_b   1.000
_cell.length_c   1.000
_cell.angle_alpha   90.00
_cell.angle_beta   90.00
_cell.angle_gamma   90.00
#
_symmetry.space_group_name_H-M   'P 1'
#
loop_
_entity.id
_entity.type
_entity.pdbx_description
1 polymer ?
#
loop_
_entity_poly.entity_id
_entity_poly.type
_entity_poly.pdbx_seq_one_letter_code
_entity_poly.pdbx_strand_id
1 'polypeptide(L)'
;MVYIACLSYIARGLSKTRDVHVVLGSADENILDERIRKAIQYINTSDSPNILFISGGIKNAFVDTNKMTEATKAANMIENIEHNSVQIVLEDKATNTAENFAYLKQWVNRNFSQDDLPDIVITTSDFHKNRAEQIFHGIIPDIIPKWNLSKSACSNCWSDEAIHMKNVKADILNALYIM
;
A
#
# COMPACT_ATOMS: atom_id res chain seq x y z
N MET A 1 23.96 -29.40 47.67
CA MET A 1 23.16 -29.49 46.46
C MET A 1 22.39 -28.17 46.33
N VAL A 2 22.94 -27.24 45.57
CA VAL A 2 22.39 -25.87 45.43
C VAL A 2 21.62 -25.83 44.11
N TYR A 3 20.31 -25.67 44.18
CA TYR A 3 19.44 -25.45 43.01
C TYR A 3 19.60 -23.99 42.56
N ILE A 4 20.27 -23.78 41.44
CA ILE A 4 20.28 -22.50 40.77
C ILE A 4 19.00 -22.47 39.93
N ALA A 5 17.99 -21.71 40.37
CA ALA A 5 16.83 -21.35 39.60
C ALA A 5 17.26 -20.36 38.53
N CYS A 6 17.35 -20.83 37.29
CA CYS A 6 17.58 -19.99 36.10
C CYS A 6 16.27 -19.24 35.83
N LEU A 7 16.13 -18.04 36.36
CA LEU A 7 15.09 -17.09 35.94
C LEU A 7 15.40 -16.63 34.54
N SER A 8 14.80 -17.29 33.56
CA SER A 8 14.73 -16.79 32.21
C SER A 8 13.87 -15.52 32.19
N TYR A 9 14.54 -14.39 32.33
CA TYR A 9 13.97 -13.07 32.02
C TYR A 9 13.71 -13.06 30.51
N ILE A 10 12.49 -13.44 30.10
CA ILE A 10 12.00 -13.13 28.79
C ILE A 10 11.78 -11.62 28.79
N ALA A 11 12.81 -10.87 28.42
CA ALA A 11 12.63 -9.53 27.93
C ALA A 11 11.69 -9.64 26.71
N ARG A 12 10.39 -9.41 26.91
CA ARG A 12 9.50 -9.01 25.84
C ARG A 12 10.04 -7.65 25.37
N GLY A 13 11.03 -7.70 24.47
CA GLY A 13 11.37 -6.54 23.66
C GLY A 13 10.05 -6.05 23.08
N LEU A 14 9.76 -4.77 23.27
CA LEU A 14 8.69 -4.08 22.56
C LEU A 14 8.83 -4.50 21.10
N SER A 15 7.88 -5.32 20.62
CA SER A 15 7.80 -5.69 19.22
C SER A 15 7.65 -4.38 18.48
N LYS A 16 8.70 -3.96 17.78
CA LYS A 16 8.66 -2.76 16.98
C LYS A 16 7.58 -3.04 15.93
N THR A 17 6.45 -2.34 16.01
CA THR A 17 5.36 -2.49 15.05
C THR A 17 5.95 -2.34 13.65
N ARG A 18 5.61 -3.29 12.76
CA ARG A 18 6.08 -3.22 11.38
C ARG A 18 5.32 -2.13 10.65
N ASP A 19 6.03 -1.25 9.95
CA ASP A 19 5.39 -0.27 9.08
C ASP A 19 4.99 -0.96 7.77
N VAL A 20 3.75 -0.73 7.34
CA VAL A 20 3.24 -1.19 6.04
C VAL A 20 3.21 0.00 5.07
N HIS A 21 4.14 -0.01 4.14
CA HIS A 21 4.20 0.97 3.05
C HIS A 21 3.36 0.47 1.89
N VAL A 22 2.30 1.19 1.58
CA VAL A 22 1.37 0.86 0.51
C VAL A 22 1.67 1.72 -0.70
N VAL A 23 1.89 1.10 -1.86
CA VAL A 23 1.98 1.80 -3.14
C VAL A 23 0.74 1.51 -3.94
N LEU A 24 -0.01 2.55 -4.30
CA LEU A 24 -1.13 2.43 -5.21
C LEU A 24 -0.61 2.40 -6.65
N GLY A 25 -1.03 1.39 -7.40
CA GLY A 25 -0.67 1.19 -8.79
C GLY A 25 -1.10 2.34 -9.71
N SER A 26 -0.56 2.35 -10.90
CA SER A 26 -0.93 3.28 -11.98
C SER A 26 -0.72 2.61 -13.33
N ALA A 27 -1.67 2.82 -14.26
CA ALA A 27 -1.52 2.38 -15.64
C ALA A 27 -0.43 3.17 -16.40
N ASP A 28 -0.14 4.40 -15.97
CA ASP A 28 0.98 5.21 -16.47
C ASP A 28 2.26 4.79 -15.75
N GLU A 29 3.24 4.29 -16.51
CA GLU A 29 4.49 3.75 -15.97
C GLU A 29 5.39 4.83 -15.37
N ASN A 30 5.34 6.08 -15.85
CA ASN A 30 6.11 7.16 -15.25
C ASN A 30 5.56 7.52 -13.87
N ILE A 31 4.23 7.59 -13.74
CA ILE A 31 3.57 7.82 -12.46
C ILE A 31 3.85 6.67 -11.49
N LEU A 32 3.85 5.44 -11.97
CA LEU A 32 4.18 4.26 -11.16
C LEU A 32 5.62 4.32 -10.67
N ASP A 33 6.59 4.61 -11.54
CA ASP A 33 8.01 4.75 -11.18
C ASP A 33 8.22 5.86 -10.14
N GLU A 34 7.59 7.02 -10.31
CA GLU A 34 7.64 8.11 -9.33
C GLU A 34 7.15 7.68 -7.94
N ARG A 35 6.04 6.93 -7.89
CA ARG A 35 5.50 6.39 -6.62
C ARG A 35 6.44 5.38 -5.98
N ILE A 36 6.99 4.44 -6.76
CA ILE A 36 7.94 3.43 -6.28
C ILE A 36 9.19 4.10 -5.72
N ARG A 37 9.82 5.00 -6.45
CA ARG A 37 11.00 5.73 -5.96
C ARG A 37 10.70 6.48 -4.69
N LYS A 38 9.53 7.12 -4.60
CA LYS A 38 9.10 7.85 -3.41
C LYS A 38 8.89 6.93 -2.20
N ALA A 39 8.33 5.73 -2.42
CA ALA A 39 8.17 4.73 -1.37
C ALA A 39 9.52 4.21 -0.88
N ILE A 40 10.41 3.82 -1.78
CA ILE A 40 11.75 3.33 -1.44
C ILE A 40 12.57 4.40 -0.72
N GLN A 41 12.52 5.65 -1.17
CA GLN A 41 13.17 6.76 -0.46
C GLN A 41 12.70 6.86 1.00
N TYR A 42 11.40 6.71 1.24
CA TYR A 42 10.85 6.73 2.59
C TYR A 42 11.31 5.51 3.42
N ILE A 43 11.24 4.31 2.85
CA ILE A 43 11.68 3.06 3.49
C ILE A 43 13.17 3.15 3.89
N ASN A 44 14.02 3.70 3.04
CA ASN A 44 15.44 3.84 3.30
C ASN A 44 15.77 4.81 4.46
N THR A 45 14.82 5.65 4.88
CA THR A 45 14.96 6.51 6.06
C THR A 45 14.37 5.90 7.34
N SER A 46 13.72 4.75 7.25
CA SER A 46 13.08 4.08 8.39
C SER A 46 14.01 3.06 9.04
N ASP A 47 14.08 3.09 10.36
CA ASP A 47 14.79 2.07 11.17
C ASP A 47 13.91 0.87 11.53
N SER A 48 12.62 0.89 11.11
CA SER A 48 11.67 -0.17 11.41
C SER A 48 11.73 -1.30 10.38
N PRO A 49 11.39 -2.55 10.75
CA PRO A 49 11.14 -3.59 9.77
C PRO A 49 9.98 -3.15 8.87
N ASN A 50 10.23 -3.10 7.58
CA ASN A 50 9.27 -2.57 6.61
C ASN A 50 8.63 -3.70 5.79
N ILE A 51 7.35 -3.52 5.48
CA ILE A 51 6.63 -4.31 4.49
C ILE A 51 6.22 -3.34 3.38
N LEU A 52 6.50 -3.69 2.13
CA LEU A 52 6.07 -2.94 0.96
C LEU A 52 4.91 -3.69 0.30
N PHE A 53 3.70 -3.19 0.50
CA PHE A 53 2.49 -3.70 -0.12
C PHE A 53 2.20 -2.91 -1.41
N ILE A 54 2.28 -3.58 -2.54
CA ILE A 54 2.06 -2.97 -3.85
C ILE A 54 0.75 -3.52 -4.40
N SER A 55 -0.20 -2.63 -4.67
CA SER A 55 -1.53 -3.01 -5.12
C SER A 55 -1.87 -2.37 -6.47
N GLY A 56 -2.26 -3.22 -7.42
CA GLY A 56 -2.73 -2.82 -8.74
C GLY A 56 -2.72 -3.99 -9.71
N GLY A 57 -3.90 -4.33 -10.19
CA GLY A 57 -4.12 -5.36 -11.21
C GLY A 57 -4.11 -4.79 -12.63
N ILE A 58 -4.98 -5.32 -13.48
CA ILE A 58 -5.20 -4.88 -14.86
C ILE A 58 -6.62 -4.34 -14.98
N LYS A 59 -6.77 -3.06 -15.27
CA LYS A 59 -8.09 -2.39 -15.36
C LYS A 59 -9.05 -3.00 -16.39
N ASN A 60 -8.54 -3.76 -17.36
CA ASN A 60 -9.34 -4.43 -18.40
C ASN A 60 -8.73 -5.81 -18.72
N ALA A 61 -8.65 -6.71 -17.74
CA ALA A 61 -8.07 -8.05 -17.90
C ALA A 61 -8.69 -8.88 -19.04
N PHE A 62 -9.91 -8.55 -19.48
CA PHE A 62 -10.60 -9.23 -20.59
C PHE A 62 -10.06 -8.86 -21.96
N VAL A 63 -9.27 -7.80 -22.12
CA VAL A 63 -8.83 -7.27 -23.43
C VAL A 63 -7.40 -7.68 -23.76
N ASP A 64 -6.57 -7.99 -22.76
CA ASP A 64 -5.16 -8.32 -22.99
C ASP A 64 -4.60 -9.23 -21.91
N THR A 65 -4.63 -10.52 -22.15
CA THR A 65 -4.13 -11.57 -21.25
C THR A 65 -2.61 -11.59 -21.10
N ASN A 66 -1.88 -10.83 -21.93
CA ASN A 66 -0.41 -10.78 -21.91
C ASN A 66 0.14 -9.56 -21.15
N LYS A 67 -0.73 -8.68 -20.64
CA LYS A 67 -0.28 -7.53 -19.86
C LYS A 67 0.10 -7.92 -18.44
N MET A 68 1.30 -7.50 -18.05
CA MET A 68 1.69 -7.54 -16.64
C MET A 68 0.81 -6.61 -15.82
N THR A 69 0.46 -7.05 -14.60
CA THR A 69 -0.26 -6.22 -13.63
C THR A 69 0.58 -5.03 -13.21
N GLU A 70 -0.06 -3.97 -12.72
CA GLU A 70 0.65 -2.80 -12.18
C GLU A 70 1.57 -3.20 -11.02
N ALA A 71 1.14 -4.13 -10.16
CA ALA A 71 1.95 -4.66 -9.07
C ALA A 71 3.20 -5.40 -9.57
N THR A 72 3.08 -6.23 -10.63
CA THR A 72 4.22 -6.93 -11.22
C THR A 72 5.20 -5.96 -11.88
N LYS A 73 4.70 -4.95 -12.60
CA LYS A 73 5.56 -3.89 -13.18
C LYS A 73 6.35 -3.15 -12.10
N ALA A 74 5.67 -2.79 -11.01
CA ALA A 74 6.30 -2.13 -9.87
C ALA A 74 7.40 -2.99 -9.23
N ALA A 75 7.18 -4.30 -9.08
CA ALA A 75 8.19 -5.21 -8.56
C ALA A 75 9.45 -5.23 -9.43
N ASN A 76 9.29 -5.30 -10.77
CA ASN A 76 10.41 -5.25 -11.71
C ASN A 76 11.19 -3.91 -11.64
N MET A 77 10.48 -2.80 -11.38
CA MET A 77 11.14 -1.50 -11.18
C MET A 77 12.00 -1.48 -9.92
N ILE A 78 11.54 -2.12 -8.83
CA ILE A 78 12.25 -2.15 -7.55
C ILE A 78 13.58 -2.91 -7.66
N GLU A 79 13.68 -3.97 -8.46
CA GLU A 79 14.91 -4.73 -8.65
C GLU A 79 16.10 -3.86 -9.09
N ASN A 80 15.81 -2.72 -9.73
CA ASN A 80 16.81 -1.78 -10.23
C ASN A 80 17.05 -0.58 -9.30
N ILE A 81 16.44 -0.56 -8.11
CA ILE A 81 16.56 0.54 -7.14
C ILE A 81 17.23 -0.01 -5.86
N GLU A 82 18.29 0.67 -5.41
CA GLU A 82 18.90 0.33 -4.12
C GLU A 82 17.92 0.58 -2.97
N HIS A 83 17.68 -0.44 -2.15
CA HIS A 83 16.79 -0.36 -1.01
C HIS A 83 17.27 -1.21 0.17
N ASN A 84 16.87 -0.80 1.38
CA ASN A 84 17.03 -1.60 2.59
C ASN A 84 16.19 -2.88 2.49
N SER A 85 16.55 -3.89 3.27
CA SER A 85 15.77 -5.14 3.32
C SER A 85 14.31 -4.85 3.64
N VAL A 86 13.41 -5.24 2.74
CA VAL A 86 11.97 -5.05 2.83
C VAL A 86 11.26 -6.31 2.37
N GLN A 87 10.18 -6.68 3.07
CA GLN A 87 9.30 -7.75 2.60
C GLN A 87 8.33 -7.17 1.56
N ILE A 88 8.40 -7.65 0.32
CA ILE A 88 7.49 -7.22 -0.75
C ILE A 88 6.25 -8.13 -0.76
N VAL A 89 5.07 -7.51 -0.79
CA VAL A 89 3.76 -8.17 -0.95
C VAL A 89 3.10 -7.58 -2.17
N LEU A 90 2.77 -8.43 -3.15
CA LEU A 90 2.09 -8.03 -4.38
C LEU A 90 0.61 -8.39 -4.30
N GLU A 91 -0.24 -7.41 -4.55
CA GLU A 91 -1.67 -7.57 -4.76
C GLU A 91 -1.99 -7.18 -6.21
N ASP A 92 -2.42 -8.13 -7.01
CA ASP A 92 -2.53 -8.04 -8.47
C ASP A 92 -3.97 -8.17 -9.01
N LYS A 93 -4.97 -8.11 -8.11
CA LYS A 93 -6.40 -8.31 -8.46
C LYS A 93 -7.16 -7.00 -8.57
N ALA A 94 -6.76 -5.98 -7.80
CA ALA A 94 -7.46 -4.71 -7.73
C ALA A 94 -7.50 -4.00 -9.10
N THR A 95 -8.68 -3.57 -9.50
CA THR A 95 -8.92 -2.86 -10.77
C THR A 95 -9.19 -1.36 -10.59
N ASN A 96 -9.30 -0.92 -9.35
CA ASN A 96 -9.52 0.47 -8.95
C ASN A 96 -9.03 0.74 -7.52
N THR A 97 -9.00 2.02 -7.13
CA THR A 97 -8.47 2.44 -5.83
C THR A 97 -9.24 1.87 -4.63
N ALA A 98 -10.55 1.67 -4.76
CA ALA A 98 -11.35 1.12 -3.67
C ALA A 98 -11.02 -0.35 -3.43
N GLU A 99 -10.82 -1.11 -4.49
CA GLU A 99 -10.39 -2.50 -4.42
C GLU A 99 -8.96 -2.62 -3.84
N ASN A 100 -8.05 -1.71 -4.19
CA ASN A 100 -6.72 -1.67 -3.57
C ASN A 100 -6.83 -1.64 -2.04
N PHE A 101 -7.69 -0.79 -1.49
CA PHE A 101 -7.87 -0.69 -0.04
C PHE A 101 -8.69 -1.84 0.56
N ALA A 102 -9.63 -2.41 -0.18
CA ALA A 102 -10.34 -3.60 0.27
C ALA A 102 -9.40 -4.81 0.41
N TYR A 103 -8.53 -5.05 -0.56
CA TYR A 103 -7.53 -6.11 -0.48
C TYR A 103 -6.44 -5.81 0.57
N LEU A 104 -6.03 -4.55 0.73
CA LEU A 104 -5.15 -4.14 1.83
C LEU A 104 -5.77 -4.49 3.19
N LYS A 105 -7.04 -4.12 3.41
CA LYS A 105 -7.77 -4.43 4.66
C LYS A 105 -7.83 -5.92 4.93
N GLN A 106 -8.18 -6.72 3.92
CA GLN A 106 -8.18 -8.18 4.05
C GLN A 106 -6.79 -8.72 4.43
N TRP A 107 -5.74 -8.19 3.79
CA TRP A 107 -4.38 -8.62 4.06
C TRP A 107 -3.94 -8.22 5.48
N VAL A 108 -4.21 -6.99 5.92
CA VAL A 108 -3.94 -6.52 7.28
C VAL A 108 -4.64 -7.40 8.31
N ASN A 109 -5.95 -7.66 8.13
CA ASN A 109 -6.73 -8.48 9.06
C ASN A 109 -6.24 -9.94 9.17
N ARG A 110 -5.57 -10.47 8.13
CA ARG A 110 -4.99 -11.82 8.14
C ARG A 110 -3.62 -11.88 8.79
N ASN A 111 -2.86 -10.79 8.80
CA ASN A 111 -1.45 -10.79 9.17
C ASN A 111 -1.17 -10.06 10.50
N PHE A 112 -2.13 -9.28 11.01
CA PHE A 112 -2.01 -8.51 12.25
C PHE A 112 -3.22 -8.75 13.15
N SER A 113 -3.00 -8.66 14.47
CA SER A 113 -4.09 -8.68 15.44
C SER A 113 -4.68 -7.27 15.61
N GLN A 114 -5.91 -7.18 16.12
CA GLN A 114 -6.55 -5.90 16.41
C GLN A 114 -5.80 -5.06 17.44
N ASP A 115 -5.06 -5.71 18.34
CA ASP A 115 -4.28 -5.05 19.39
C ASP A 115 -2.86 -4.64 18.94
N ASP A 116 -2.45 -5.04 17.71
CA ASP A 116 -1.11 -4.79 17.15
C ASP A 116 -1.22 -4.46 15.66
N LEU A 117 -2.01 -3.43 15.34
CA LEU A 117 -2.16 -2.95 13.97
C LEU A 117 -0.89 -2.21 13.53
N PRO A 118 -0.48 -2.37 12.26
CA PRO A 118 0.69 -1.69 11.75
C PRO A 118 0.43 -0.20 11.51
N ASP A 119 1.47 0.61 11.57
CA ASP A 119 1.45 1.94 10.97
C ASP A 119 1.35 1.81 9.44
N ILE A 120 0.36 2.47 8.84
CA ILE A 120 0.16 2.44 7.38
C ILE A 120 0.66 3.74 6.76
N VAL A 121 1.58 3.63 5.80
CA VAL A 121 2.10 4.74 5.00
C VAL A 121 1.67 4.54 3.56
N ILE A 122 0.83 5.43 3.02
CA ILE A 122 0.31 5.32 1.66
C ILE A 122 1.10 6.23 0.74
N THR A 123 1.74 5.64 -0.26
CA THR A 123 2.42 6.36 -1.34
C THR A 123 1.52 6.42 -2.57
N THR A 124 1.23 7.64 -3.00
CA THR A 124 0.48 7.93 -4.23
C THR A 124 0.88 9.30 -4.77
N SER A 125 0.33 9.71 -5.92
CA SER A 125 0.57 11.04 -6.47
C SER A 125 -0.27 12.12 -5.78
N ASP A 126 0.24 13.33 -5.74
CA ASP A 126 -0.39 14.48 -5.08
C ASP A 126 -1.80 14.76 -5.63
N PHE A 127 -2.01 14.71 -6.94
CA PHE A 127 -3.32 14.89 -7.55
C PHE A 127 -4.34 13.82 -7.11
N HIS A 128 -3.88 12.59 -6.82
CA HIS A 128 -4.73 11.46 -6.48
C HIS A 128 -5.09 11.40 -4.98
N LYS A 129 -4.37 12.13 -4.13
CA LYS A 129 -4.47 12.04 -2.66
C LYS A 129 -5.89 12.23 -2.14
N ASN A 130 -6.60 13.24 -2.60
CA ASN A 130 -7.95 13.55 -2.08
C ASN A 130 -8.95 12.43 -2.32
N ARG A 131 -8.91 11.80 -3.51
CA ARG A 131 -9.79 10.68 -3.83
C ARG A 131 -9.39 9.43 -3.03
N ALA A 132 -8.11 9.13 -2.99
CA ALA A 132 -7.60 7.99 -2.25
C ALA A 132 -7.93 8.10 -0.75
N GLU A 133 -7.83 9.28 -0.15
CA GLU A 133 -8.15 9.50 1.26
C GLU A 133 -9.63 9.26 1.59
N GLN A 134 -10.54 9.78 0.76
CA GLN A 134 -11.98 9.55 0.94
C GLN A 134 -12.32 8.08 0.84
N ILE A 135 -11.73 7.38 -0.14
CA ILE A 135 -11.93 5.94 -0.33
C ILE A 135 -11.33 5.15 0.84
N PHE A 136 -10.11 5.49 1.27
CA PHE A 136 -9.45 4.83 2.40
C PHE A 136 -10.32 4.89 3.65
N HIS A 137 -10.78 6.06 4.04
CA HIS A 137 -11.64 6.22 5.22
C HIS A 137 -13.00 5.54 5.10
N GLY A 138 -13.52 5.41 3.87
CA GLY A 138 -14.76 4.65 3.62
C GLY A 138 -14.60 3.14 3.79
N ILE A 139 -13.38 2.60 3.63
CA ILE A 139 -13.09 1.16 3.67
C ILE A 139 -12.37 0.77 4.97
N ILE A 140 -11.44 1.58 5.44
CA ILE A 140 -10.61 1.36 6.64
C ILE A 140 -10.76 2.55 7.60
N PRO A 141 -11.92 2.71 8.25
CA PRO A 141 -12.18 3.88 9.08
C PRO A 141 -11.37 3.93 10.37
N ASP A 142 -10.91 2.77 10.86
CA ASP A 142 -10.29 2.64 12.17
C ASP A 142 -8.78 2.92 12.17
N ILE A 143 -8.18 3.17 11.00
CA ILE A 143 -6.75 3.47 10.85
C ILE A 143 -6.58 4.85 10.25
N ILE A 144 -5.65 5.65 10.81
CA ILE A 144 -5.24 6.93 10.27
C ILE A 144 -3.91 6.73 9.53
N PRO A 145 -3.89 6.77 8.19
CA PRO A 145 -2.68 6.54 7.43
C PRO A 145 -1.80 7.79 7.38
N LYS A 146 -0.49 7.58 7.25
CA LYS A 146 0.45 8.62 6.84
C LYS A 146 0.47 8.68 5.29
N TRP A 147 0.56 9.88 4.74
CA TRP A 147 0.61 10.09 3.30
C TRP A 147 2.02 10.46 2.85
N ASN A 148 2.57 9.71 1.89
CA ASN A 148 3.85 9.95 1.25
C ASN A 148 3.60 10.26 -0.23
N LEU A 149 3.61 11.53 -0.61
CA LEU A 149 3.14 11.96 -1.91
C LEU A 149 4.30 12.13 -2.91
N SER A 150 4.17 11.54 -4.10
CA SER A 150 4.99 11.89 -5.25
C SER A 150 4.40 13.11 -5.96
N LYS A 151 5.26 13.97 -6.48
CA LYS A 151 4.84 15.06 -7.36
C LYS A 151 4.86 14.56 -8.78
N SER A 152 3.72 14.65 -9.48
CA SER A 152 3.65 14.25 -10.87
C SER A 152 3.60 15.45 -11.80
N ALA A 153 4.36 15.35 -12.89
CA ALA A 153 4.34 16.33 -13.99
C ALA A 153 3.15 16.16 -14.94
N CYS A 154 2.19 15.28 -14.63
CA CYS A 154 1.03 15.01 -15.45
C CYS A 154 0.11 16.24 -15.59
N SER A 155 -0.01 16.79 -16.79
CA SER A 155 -0.79 18.02 -17.05
C SER A 155 -2.29 17.85 -16.87
N ASN A 156 -2.84 16.66 -17.20
CA ASN A 156 -4.29 16.42 -17.21
C ASN A 156 -4.78 15.66 -15.98
N CYS A 157 -3.88 15.13 -15.14
CA CYS A 157 -4.27 14.25 -14.03
C CYS A 157 -5.22 14.91 -13.02
N TRP A 158 -5.08 16.21 -12.78
CA TRP A 158 -5.97 16.94 -11.88
C TRP A 158 -7.41 17.06 -12.42
N SER A 159 -7.56 17.27 -13.74
CA SER A 159 -8.89 17.30 -14.37
C SER A 159 -9.52 15.91 -14.42
N ASP A 160 -8.74 14.88 -14.68
CA ASP A 160 -9.22 13.50 -14.72
C ASP A 160 -9.63 13.02 -13.32
N GLU A 161 -8.88 13.38 -12.28
CA GLU A 161 -9.27 13.10 -10.90
C GLU A 161 -10.59 13.78 -10.51
N ALA A 162 -10.86 15.00 -10.96
CA ALA A 162 -12.14 15.66 -10.71
C ALA A 162 -13.33 14.90 -11.31
N ILE A 163 -13.12 14.18 -12.41
CA ILE A 163 -14.11 13.28 -13.00
C ILE A 163 -14.28 12.02 -12.15
N HIS A 164 -13.17 11.40 -11.73
CA HIS A 164 -13.17 10.19 -10.92
C HIS A 164 -13.74 10.39 -9.52
N MET A 165 -13.63 11.59 -8.95
CA MET A 165 -14.21 11.94 -7.66
C MET A 165 -15.72 11.68 -7.58
N LYS A 166 -16.44 11.80 -8.71
CA LYS A 166 -17.89 11.56 -8.77
C LYS A 166 -18.27 10.11 -8.47
N ASN A 167 -17.35 9.17 -8.66
CA ASN A 167 -17.60 7.75 -8.50
C ASN A 167 -17.20 7.20 -7.12
N VAL A 168 -16.56 7.99 -6.26
CA VAL A 168 -16.00 7.57 -4.97
C VAL A 168 -16.99 6.76 -4.14
N LYS A 169 -18.24 7.24 -3.99
CA LYS A 169 -19.27 6.55 -3.19
C LYS A 169 -19.64 5.18 -3.78
N ALA A 170 -19.77 5.11 -5.09
CA ALA A 170 -20.10 3.85 -5.78
C ALA A 170 -18.93 2.86 -5.70
N ASP A 171 -17.70 3.34 -5.88
CA ASP A 171 -16.49 2.52 -5.80
C ASP A 171 -16.33 1.92 -4.39
N ILE A 172 -16.55 2.71 -3.33
CA ILE A 172 -16.54 2.23 -1.94
C ILE A 172 -17.60 1.13 -1.74
N LEU A 173 -18.85 1.38 -2.14
CA LEU A 173 -19.92 0.40 -1.97
C LEU A 173 -19.59 -0.91 -2.69
N ASN A 174 -19.09 -0.85 -3.92
CA ASN A 174 -18.72 -2.04 -4.68
C ASN A 174 -17.56 -2.81 -4.02
N ALA A 175 -16.56 -2.10 -3.50
CA ALA A 175 -15.41 -2.72 -2.84
C ALA A 175 -15.78 -3.39 -1.50
N LEU A 176 -16.80 -2.91 -0.79
CA LEU A 176 -17.29 -3.54 0.43
C LEU A 176 -17.91 -4.93 0.18
N TYR A 177 -18.37 -5.23 -1.04
CA TYR A 177 -18.86 -6.57 -1.39
C TYR A 177 -17.77 -7.63 -1.60
N ILE A 178 -16.51 -7.22 -1.80
CA ILE A 178 -15.39 -8.15 -1.95
C ILE A 178 -14.73 -8.49 -0.60
N MET A 179 -15.09 -7.81 0.47
CA MET A 179 -14.55 -8.06 1.81
C MET A 179 -15.34 -9.12 2.57
#